data_88d0ad99f4191b03dc57b4b2324392ae
#
_entry.id   88d0ad99f4191b03dc57b4b2324392ae
#
_cell.length_a   1.000
_cell.length_b   1.000
_cell.length_c   1.000
_cell.angle_alpha   90.00
_cell.angle_beta   90.00
_cell.angle_gamma   90.00
#
_symmetry.space_group_name_H-M   'P 1'
#
loop_
_entity.id
_entity.type
_entity.pdbx_description
1 polymer ?
#
loop_
_entity_poly.entity_id
_entity_poly.type
_entity_poly.pdbx_seq_one_letter_code
_entity_poly.pdbx_strand_id
1 'polypeptide(L)'
;QDAKKFNKVVLDYALPAALFVSIAQANRKMLAEDLKLSIISLVVLMLCFMIVYFVFRYCFKKNTQADAAVSALISGSPTIGFLGFAVLEPIFGTNAYVALVVAIVGIVVNAVGIPVGLALLNAGNAKAAGKKESPWKPVIHALEQPVAWAPILAVIWVVVGIPFPKWLAPSFDLIKGANASLAVFSAGITLSAVVIKINWQAILGSILKLVMMPAMILVAGLIFKMEPENLKMLVVAAALPPAFSGIIIADEYDTYVATGTTSLTLSVILFMGFCPLWLWITDACCKAFL
;
A
#
# COMPACT_ATOMS: atom_id res chain seq x y z
N GLN A 1 -21.03 -7.90 12.57
CA GLN A 1 -20.50 -7.34 13.83
C GLN A 1 -19.09 -7.87 14.15
N ASP A 2 -18.83 -9.16 13.91
CA ASP A 2 -17.53 -9.78 14.27
C ASP A 2 -16.39 -9.33 13.35
N ALA A 3 -16.64 -9.13 12.06
CA ALA A 3 -15.65 -8.58 11.14
C ALA A 3 -15.14 -7.20 11.60
N LYS A 4 -16.02 -6.28 12.01
CA LYS A 4 -15.62 -4.95 12.50
C LYS A 4 -14.79 -5.02 13.79
N LYS A 5 -15.08 -5.95 14.69
CA LYS A 5 -14.25 -6.15 15.90
C LYS A 5 -12.85 -6.66 15.54
N PHE A 6 -12.77 -7.61 14.61
CA PHE A 6 -11.50 -8.12 14.10
C PHE A 6 -10.70 -7.03 13.38
N ASN A 7 -11.34 -6.27 12.49
CA ASN A 7 -10.70 -5.16 11.79
C ASN A 7 -10.15 -4.12 12.76
N LYS A 8 -10.90 -3.80 13.83
CA LYS A 8 -10.43 -2.88 14.85
C LYS A 8 -9.19 -3.39 15.58
N VAL A 9 -9.16 -4.68 15.96
CA VAL A 9 -7.95 -5.27 16.57
C VAL A 9 -6.76 -5.23 15.63
N VAL A 10 -6.99 -5.48 14.34
CA VAL A 10 -5.93 -5.40 13.32
C VAL A 10 -5.42 -3.97 13.19
N LEU A 11 -6.30 -2.97 13.08
CA LEU A 11 -5.91 -1.58 12.89
C LEU A 11 -5.26 -0.95 14.13
N ASP A 12 -5.75 -1.28 15.32
CA ASP A 12 -5.29 -0.65 16.55
C ASP A 12 -4.01 -1.30 17.12
N TYR A 13 -3.78 -2.59 16.83
CA TYR A 13 -2.68 -3.34 17.44
C TYR A 13 -1.80 -4.10 16.46
N ALA A 14 -2.36 -5.03 15.68
CA ALA A 14 -1.57 -5.97 14.89
C ALA A 14 -0.87 -5.29 13.71
N LEU A 15 -1.57 -4.47 12.96
CA LEU A 15 -1.03 -3.75 11.81
C LEU A 15 0.01 -2.70 12.23
N PRO A 16 -0.24 -1.81 13.21
CA PRO A 16 0.77 -0.86 13.67
C PRO A 16 2.06 -1.54 14.15
N ALA A 17 1.95 -2.61 14.94
CA ALA A 17 3.11 -3.35 15.41
C ALA A 17 3.88 -4.01 14.25
N ALA A 18 3.19 -4.65 13.31
CA ALA A 18 3.81 -5.26 12.15
C ALA A 18 4.50 -4.23 11.24
N LEU A 19 3.88 -3.07 11.02
CA LEU A 19 4.45 -1.97 10.23
C LEU A 19 5.68 -1.39 10.93
N PHE A 20 5.59 -1.12 12.22
CA PHE A 20 6.73 -0.63 13.00
C PHE A 20 7.93 -1.55 12.86
N VAL A 21 7.75 -2.84 13.11
CA VAL A 21 8.86 -3.80 13.10
C VAL A 21 9.44 -4.00 11.71
N SER A 22 8.58 -4.13 10.70
CA SER A 22 9.04 -4.33 9.33
C SER A 22 9.92 -3.18 8.84
N ILE A 23 9.63 -1.95 9.27
CA ILE A 23 10.41 -0.78 8.92
C ILE A 23 11.62 -0.64 9.85
N ALA A 24 11.45 -0.82 11.17
CA ALA A 24 12.53 -0.65 12.15
C ALA A 24 13.66 -1.69 12.00
N GLN A 25 13.40 -2.84 11.40
CA GLN A 25 14.41 -3.85 11.03
C GLN A 25 15.19 -3.48 9.75
N ALA A 26 14.72 -2.49 8.97
CA ALA A 26 15.46 -2.02 7.80
C ALA A 26 16.77 -1.35 8.22
N ASN A 27 17.82 -1.53 7.39
CA ASN A 27 19.11 -0.94 7.66
C ASN A 27 19.19 0.46 7.04
N ARG A 28 19.67 1.47 7.81
CA ARG A 28 19.92 2.82 7.31
C ARG A 28 20.80 2.86 6.07
N LYS A 29 21.81 1.98 6.00
CA LYS A 29 22.68 1.88 4.82
C LYS A 29 21.90 1.45 3.59
N MET A 30 20.98 0.48 3.72
CA MET A 30 20.14 0.02 2.62
C MET A 30 19.26 1.16 2.05
N LEU A 31 18.71 2.03 2.90
CA LEU A 31 17.92 3.18 2.45
C LEU A 31 18.77 4.24 1.74
N ALA A 32 20.05 4.34 2.07
CA ALA A 32 20.99 5.30 1.49
C ALA A 32 21.71 4.74 0.24
N GLU A 33 21.86 3.43 0.12
CA GLU A 33 22.61 2.78 -0.97
C GLU A 33 21.92 2.92 -2.32
N ASP A 34 20.59 2.94 -2.37
CA ASP A 34 19.84 3.18 -3.63
C ASP A 34 18.85 4.34 -3.49
N LEU A 35 19.40 5.57 -3.54
CA LEU A 35 18.60 6.80 -3.53
C LEU A 35 17.64 6.88 -4.73
N LYS A 36 18.01 6.32 -5.90
CA LYS A 36 17.14 6.30 -7.07
C LYS A 36 15.89 5.46 -6.79
N LEU A 37 16.07 4.26 -6.26
CA LEU A 37 14.98 3.36 -5.88
C LEU A 37 14.04 4.06 -4.88
N SER A 38 14.60 4.69 -3.84
CA SER A 38 13.83 5.38 -2.79
C SER A 38 13.04 6.56 -3.34
N ILE A 39 13.68 7.43 -4.12
CA ILE A 39 13.04 8.64 -4.68
C ILE A 39 11.98 8.27 -5.73
N ILE A 40 12.29 7.36 -6.65
CA ILE A 40 11.35 6.93 -7.67
C ILE A 40 10.14 6.26 -7.02
N SER A 41 10.36 5.37 -6.04
CA SER A 41 9.26 4.74 -5.30
C SER A 41 8.39 5.78 -4.61
N LEU A 42 8.98 6.72 -3.88
CA LEU A 42 8.22 7.76 -3.17
C LEU A 42 7.41 8.63 -4.14
N VAL A 43 8.08 9.20 -5.13
CA VAL A 43 7.43 10.17 -6.03
C VAL A 43 6.38 9.49 -6.90
N VAL A 44 6.71 8.36 -7.53
CA VAL A 44 5.80 7.72 -8.49
C VAL A 44 4.62 7.05 -7.79
N LEU A 45 4.86 6.34 -6.66
CA LEU A 45 3.74 5.72 -5.94
C LEU A 45 2.80 6.76 -5.35
N MET A 46 3.32 7.86 -4.81
CA MET A 46 2.46 8.95 -4.30
C MET A 46 1.74 9.68 -5.44
N LEU A 47 2.38 9.84 -6.60
CA LEU A 47 1.73 10.38 -7.78
C LEU A 47 0.58 9.46 -8.25
N CYS A 48 0.82 8.15 -8.32
CA CYS A 48 -0.23 7.16 -8.63
C CYS A 48 -1.38 7.21 -7.62
N PHE A 49 -1.06 7.30 -6.32
CA PHE A 49 -2.04 7.44 -5.26
C PHE A 49 -2.93 8.68 -5.49
N MET A 50 -2.32 9.83 -5.77
CA MET A 50 -3.04 11.07 -6.04
C MET A 50 -3.83 11.03 -7.35
N ILE A 51 -3.31 10.38 -8.40
CA ILE A 51 -4.05 10.18 -9.66
C ILE A 51 -5.32 9.37 -9.40
N VAL A 52 -5.23 8.26 -8.66
CA VAL A 52 -6.41 7.46 -8.29
C VAL A 52 -7.40 8.32 -7.50
N TYR A 53 -6.93 9.06 -6.48
CA TYR A 53 -7.78 9.96 -5.72
C TYR A 53 -8.52 10.95 -6.61
N PHE A 54 -7.82 11.66 -7.50
CA PHE A 54 -8.43 12.67 -8.36
C PHE A 54 -9.36 12.06 -9.42
N VAL A 55 -8.99 10.92 -10.02
CA VAL A 55 -9.84 10.20 -10.96
C VAL A 55 -11.16 9.83 -10.29
N PHE A 56 -11.11 9.21 -9.11
CA PHE A 56 -12.34 8.81 -8.42
C PHE A 56 -13.12 9.99 -7.86
N ARG A 57 -12.47 11.10 -7.54
CA ARG A 57 -13.11 12.32 -7.04
C ARG A 57 -13.83 13.12 -8.13
N TYR A 58 -13.26 13.20 -9.33
CA TYR A 58 -13.76 14.11 -10.38
C TYR A 58 -14.44 13.39 -11.54
N CYS A 59 -14.00 12.17 -11.92
CA CYS A 59 -14.66 11.43 -12.99
C CYS A 59 -15.97 10.79 -12.56
N PHE A 60 -16.14 10.50 -11.27
CA PHE A 60 -17.37 9.93 -10.74
C PHE A 60 -18.12 10.94 -9.86
N LYS A 61 -19.08 11.66 -10.46
CA LYS A 61 -19.85 12.74 -9.81
C LYS A 61 -20.58 12.32 -8.51
N LYS A 62 -20.87 11.02 -8.36
CA LYS A 62 -21.55 10.48 -7.17
C LYS A 62 -20.60 10.18 -6.02
N ASN A 63 -19.29 10.09 -6.28
CA ASN A 63 -18.34 9.78 -5.24
C ASN A 63 -18.09 10.99 -4.33
N THR A 64 -18.12 10.74 -3.05
CA THR A 64 -17.71 11.69 -2.03
C THR A 64 -16.18 11.83 -1.99
N GLN A 65 -15.68 12.79 -1.23
CA GLN A 65 -14.25 12.89 -0.97
C GLN A 65 -13.74 11.68 -0.18
N ALA A 66 -14.56 11.13 0.71
CA ALA A 66 -14.24 9.93 1.48
C ALA A 66 -14.13 8.70 0.58
N ASP A 67 -15.07 8.50 -0.38
CA ASP A 67 -15.00 7.41 -1.35
C ASP A 67 -13.72 7.48 -2.20
N ALA A 68 -13.34 8.67 -2.65
CA ALA A 68 -12.13 8.87 -3.43
C ALA A 68 -10.86 8.59 -2.59
N ALA A 69 -10.84 8.98 -1.31
CA ALA A 69 -9.73 8.69 -0.41
C ALA A 69 -9.56 7.18 -0.19
N VAL A 70 -10.66 6.47 0.05
CA VAL A 70 -10.66 5.01 0.19
C VAL A 70 -10.25 4.33 -1.12
N SER A 71 -10.73 4.82 -2.28
CA SER A 71 -10.30 4.31 -3.58
C SER A 71 -8.79 4.43 -3.78
N ALA A 72 -8.19 5.55 -3.34
CA ALA A 72 -6.74 5.75 -3.40
C ALA A 72 -6.00 4.83 -2.42
N LEU A 73 -6.51 4.62 -1.21
CA LEU A 73 -5.93 3.67 -0.25
C LEU A 73 -5.95 2.23 -0.78
N ILE A 74 -6.98 1.84 -1.51
CA ILE A 74 -7.13 0.51 -2.11
C ILE A 74 -6.31 0.42 -3.41
N SER A 75 -6.75 1.13 -4.45
CA SER A 75 -6.22 0.98 -5.81
C SER A 75 -4.99 1.84 -6.09
N GLY A 76 -4.67 2.81 -5.25
CA GLY A 76 -3.47 3.64 -5.31
C GLY A 76 -2.27 3.10 -4.53
N SER A 77 -2.40 1.93 -3.89
CA SER A 77 -1.36 1.34 -3.04
C SER A 77 -1.19 -0.15 -3.28
N PRO A 78 0.05 -0.67 -3.41
CA PRO A 78 0.30 -2.11 -3.50
C PRO A 78 0.26 -2.77 -2.12
N THR A 79 -0.19 -4.02 -2.07
CA THR A 79 -0.21 -4.84 -0.84
C THR A 79 1.16 -5.39 -0.46
N ILE A 80 2.17 -4.53 -0.43
CA ILE A 80 3.58 -4.91 -0.27
C ILE A 80 3.86 -5.57 1.08
N GLY A 81 3.21 -5.12 2.15
CA GLY A 81 3.43 -5.65 3.51
C GLY A 81 2.99 -7.10 3.69
N PHE A 82 2.06 -7.58 2.87
CA PHE A 82 1.53 -8.94 2.96
C PHE A 82 2.05 -9.85 1.85
N LEU A 83 2.10 -9.37 0.61
CA LEU A 83 2.49 -10.17 -0.55
C LEU A 83 3.90 -9.86 -1.08
N GLY A 84 4.58 -8.82 -0.58
CA GLY A 84 5.87 -8.41 -1.09
C GLY A 84 6.89 -9.55 -1.09
N PHE A 85 7.20 -10.11 0.06
CA PHE A 85 8.12 -11.23 0.16
C PHE A 85 7.58 -12.50 -0.52
N ALA A 86 6.29 -12.79 -0.33
CA ALA A 86 5.66 -13.99 -0.89
C ALA A 86 5.69 -14.05 -2.42
N VAL A 87 5.76 -12.90 -3.10
CA VAL A 87 5.82 -12.83 -4.56
C VAL A 87 7.24 -12.58 -5.06
N LEU A 88 7.98 -11.66 -4.42
CA LEU A 88 9.30 -11.28 -4.92
C LEU A 88 10.38 -12.33 -4.66
N GLU A 89 10.37 -13.02 -3.49
CA GLU A 89 11.37 -14.03 -3.17
C GLU A 89 11.34 -15.25 -4.11
N PRO A 90 10.19 -15.82 -4.47
CA PRO A 90 10.14 -16.92 -5.46
C PRO A 90 10.64 -16.53 -6.85
N ILE A 91 10.51 -15.24 -7.24
CA ILE A 91 10.89 -14.75 -8.56
C ILE A 91 12.36 -14.35 -8.63
N PHE A 92 12.85 -13.63 -7.60
CA PHE A 92 14.18 -13.01 -7.62
C PHE A 92 15.16 -13.63 -6.62
N GLY A 93 14.71 -14.60 -5.84
CA GLY A 93 15.49 -15.23 -4.77
C GLY A 93 15.45 -14.45 -3.45
N THR A 94 15.83 -15.13 -2.37
CA THR A 94 15.94 -14.51 -1.03
C THR A 94 17.26 -13.73 -0.95
N ASN A 95 17.21 -12.44 -1.24
CA ASN A 95 18.39 -11.58 -1.25
C ASN A 95 18.11 -10.20 -0.61
N ALA A 96 19.18 -9.44 -0.37
CA ALA A 96 19.12 -8.14 0.27
C ALA A 96 18.34 -7.10 -0.56
N TYR A 97 18.35 -7.20 -1.89
CA TYR A 97 17.66 -6.26 -2.77
C TYR A 97 16.14 -6.44 -2.72
N VAL A 98 15.65 -7.69 -2.65
CA VAL A 98 14.21 -7.96 -2.42
C VAL A 98 13.77 -7.34 -1.11
N ALA A 99 14.55 -7.54 -0.03
CA ALA A 99 14.24 -6.94 1.27
C ALA A 99 14.24 -5.40 1.20
N LEU A 100 15.18 -4.81 0.45
CA LEU A 100 15.28 -3.37 0.22
C LEU A 100 14.04 -2.82 -0.49
N VAL A 101 13.63 -3.42 -1.60
CA VAL A 101 12.44 -3.01 -2.36
C VAL A 101 11.19 -3.11 -1.50
N VAL A 102 11.01 -4.23 -0.78
CA VAL A 102 9.86 -4.42 0.13
C VAL A 102 9.86 -3.37 1.24
N ALA A 103 11.02 -3.07 1.83
CA ALA A 103 11.13 -2.07 2.89
C ALA A 103 10.82 -0.66 2.36
N ILE A 104 11.42 -0.24 1.24
CA ILE A 104 11.23 1.10 0.67
C ILE A 104 9.78 1.30 0.25
N VAL A 105 9.21 0.37 -0.55
CA VAL A 105 7.81 0.47 -0.96
C VAL A 105 6.88 0.40 0.26
N GLY A 106 7.21 -0.43 1.25
CA GLY A 106 6.49 -0.51 2.52
C GLY A 106 6.48 0.82 3.29
N ILE A 107 7.60 1.52 3.35
CA ILE A 107 7.70 2.86 3.96
C ILE A 107 6.81 3.84 3.20
N VAL A 108 6.90 3.89 1.88
CA VAL A 108 6.10 4.81 1.07
C VAL A 108 4.61 4.58 1.26
N VAL A 109 4.17 3.31 1.18
CA VAL A 109 2.75 2.96 1.29
C VAL A 109 2.22 3.20 2.70
N ASN A 110 2.95 2.77 3.71
CA ASN A 110 2.43 2.74 5.08
C ASN A 110 2.75 3.99 5.89
N ALA A 111 3.96 4.57 5.74
CA ALA A 111 4.34 5.78 6.49
C ALA A 111 3.92 7.08 5.79
N VAL A 112 3.60 7.05 4.49
CA VAL A 112 3.15 8.22 3.76
C VAL A 112 1.73 8.03 3.22
N GLY A 113 1.47 6.96 2.49
CA GLY A 113 0.19 6.71 1.83
C GLY A 113 -0.98 6.58 2.81
N ILE A 114 -0.83 5.77 3.86
CA ILE A 114 -1.92 5.59 4.86
C ILE A 114 -2.25 6.91 5.59
N PRO A 115 -1.29 7.66 6.17
CA PRO A 115 -1.59 8.93 6.81
C PRO A 115 -2.25 9.95 5.88
N VAL A 116 -1.77 10.07 4.64
CA VAL A 116 -2.38 10.96 3.64
C VAL A 116 -3.80 10.52 3.31
N GLY A 117 -4.01 9.22 3.08
CA GLY A 117 -5.34 8.67 2.77
C GLY A 117 -6.33 8.86 3.92
N LEU A 118 -5.91 8.62 5.16
CA LEU A 118 -6.74 8.86 6.35
C LEU A 118 -7.05 10.35 6.55
N ALA A 119 -6.10 11.24 6.31
CA ALA A 119 -6.34 12.68 6.38
C ALA A 119 -7.40 13.12 5.35
N LEU A 120 -7.31 12.62 4.11
CA LEU A 120 -8.30 12.90 3.07
C LEU A 120 -9.67 12.31 3.39
N LEU A 121 -9.71 11.10 3.94
CA LEU A 121 -10.93 10.42 4.39
C LEU A 121 -11.63 11.19 5.52
N ASN A 122 -10.88 11.54 6.55
CA ASN A 122 -11.40 12.30 7.69
C ASN A 122 -11.90 13.69 7.27
N ALA A 123 -11.18 14.37 6.36
CA ALA A 123 -11.62 15.65 5.78
C ALA A 123 -12.93 15.49 4.98
N GLY A 124 -13.07 14.37 4.25
CA GLY A 124 -14.30 14.06 3.52
C GLY A 124 -15.49 13.83 4.45
N ASN A 125 -15.29 13.07 5.52
CA ASN A 125 -16.32 12.78 6.51
C ASN A 125 -16.73 14.05 7.30
N ALA A 126 -15.78 14.89 7.71
CA ALA A 126 -16.05 16.15 8.38
C ALA A 126 -16.89 17.10 7.50
N LYS A 127 -16.55 17.17 6.21
CA LYS A 127 -17.28 17.96 5.23
C LYS A 127 -18.71 17.45 5.02
N ALA A 128 -18.89 16.13 4.94
CA ALA A 128 -20.21 15.50 4.82
C ALA A 128 -21.09 15.75 6.05
N ALA A 129 -20.48 15.80 7.25
CA ALA A 129 -21.17 16.13 8.51
C ALA A 129 -21.44 17.63 8.69
N GLY A 130 -21.13 18.49 7.71
CA GLY A 130 -21.35 19.95 7.79
C GLY A 130 -20.46 20.66 8.81
N LYS A 131 -19.41 20.00 9.32
CA LYS A 131 -18.51 20.58 10.31
C LYS A 131 -17.51 21.50 9.61
N LYS A 132 -17.52 22.77 9.99
CA LYS A 132 -16.45 23.73 9.66
C LYS A 132 -15.26 23.47 10.60
N GLU A 133 -14.42 22.53 10.27
CA GLU A 133 -13.22 22.22 11.05
C GLU A 133 -11.98 22.87 10.43
N SER A 134 -10.98 23.13 11.27
CA SER A 134 -9.67 23.58 10.79
C SER A 134 -9.09 22.55 9.78
N PRO A 135 -8.41 23.00 8.70
CA PRO A 135 -7.79 22.10 7.72
C PRO A 135 -6.81 21.08 8.33
N TRP A 136 -6.26 21.41 9.50
CA TRP A 136 -5.30 20.56 10.22
C TRP A 136 -5.94 19.46 11.08
N LYS A 137 -7.22 19.62 11.47
CA LYS A 137 -7.91 18.61 12.30
C LYS A 137 -7.93 17.21 11.68
N PRO A 138 -8.28 17.03 10.38
CA PRO A 138 -8.25 15.71 9.76
C PRO A 138 -6.85 15.08 9.75
N VAL A 139 -5.81 15.91 9.61
CA VAL A 139 -4.40 15.46 9.65
C VAL A 139 -4.03 15.00 11.06
N ILE A 140 -4.41 15.77 12.07
CA ILE A 140 -4.16 15.41 13.48
C ILE A 140 -4.88 14.10 13.81
N HIS A 141 -6.16 13.98 13.48
CA HIS A 141 -6.90 12.73 13.68
C HIS A 141 -6.31 11.53 12.94
N ALA A 142 -5.74 11.73 11.75
CA ALA A 142 -5.04 10.68 11.05
C ALA A 142 -3.76 10.26 11.80
N LEU A 143 -3.00 11.22 12.32
CA LEU A 143 -1.76 10.97 13.07
C LEU A 143 -2.00 10.41 14.48
N GLU A 144 -3.16 10.59 15.06
CA GLU A 144 -3.56 9.97 16.33
C GLU A 144 -3.77 8.45 16.19
N GLN A 145 -4.03 7.96 14.97
CA GLN A 145 -4.27 6.54 14.74
C GLN A 145 -2.96 5.74 14.79
N PRO A 146 -2.92 4.59 15.53
CA PRO A 146 -1.72 3.76 15.63
C PRO A 146 -1.17 3.31 14.28
N VAL A 147 -2.05 3.00 13.33
CA VAL A 147 -1.68 2.58 11.98
C VAL A 147 -0.94 3.67 11.18
N ALA A 148 -1.11 4.93 11.55
CA ALA A 148 -0.42 6.06 10.90
C ALA A 148 0.90 6.42 11.60
N TRP A 149 0.91 6.56 12.93
CA TRP A 149 2.11 7.03 13.62
C TRP A 149 3.16 5.92 13.83
N ALA A 150 2.77 4.64 13.95
CA ALA A 150 3.72 3.56 14.16
C ALA A 150 4.76 3.42 13.03
N PRO A 151 4.38 3.41 11.73
CA PRO A 151 5.36 3.40 10.64
C PRO A 151 6.21 4.69 10.58
N ILE A 152 5.66 5.85 10.95
CA ILE A 152 6.42 7.10 11.02
C ILE A 152 7.50 7.01 12.10
N LEU A 153 7.15 6.52 13.30
CA LEU A 153 8.12 6.28 14.36
C LEU A 153 9.20 5.29 13.95
N ALA A 154 8.83 4.24 13.20
CA ALA A 154 9.79 3.28 12.70
C ALA A 154 10.79 3.91 11.71
N VAL A 155 10.33 4.80 10.84
CA VAL A 155 11.22 5.57 9.95
C VAL A 155 12.17 6.44 10.76
N ILE A 156 11.66 7.15 11.76
CA ILE A 156 12.49 7.97 12.67
C ILE A 156 13.54 7.09 13.36
N TRP A 157 13.13 5.91 13.86
CA TRP A 157 14.02 4.93 14.50
C TRP A 157 15.20 4.54 13.59
N VAL A 158 14.91 4.21 12.32
CA VAL A 158 15.92 3.84 11.32
C VAL A 158 16.82 5.04 10.99
N VAL A 159 16.26 6.24 10.83
CA VAL A 159 17.01 7.47 10.50
C VAL A 159 17.95 7.87 11.64
N VAL A 160 17.53 7.73 12.90
CA VAL A 160 18.37 7.95 14.08
C VAL A 160 19.50 6.91 14.17
N GLY A 161 19.31 5.74 13.55
CA GLY A 161 20.32 4.69 13.48
C GLY A 161 20.40 3.83 14.75
N ILE A 162 19.32 3.76 15.53
CA ILE A 162 19.24 2.89 16.69
C ILE A 162 19.05 1.46 16.21
N PRO A 163 19.96 0.51 16.54
CA PRO A 163 19.79 -0.88 16.12
C PRO A 163 18.54 -1.49 16.78
N PHE A 164 17.78 -2.26 16.00
CA PHE A 164 16.63 -2.96 16.55
C PHE A 164 17.10 -4.03 17.53
N PRO A 165 16.58 -4.03 18.80
CA PRO A 165 17.02 -4.97 19.81
C PRO A 165 16.73 -6.42 19.43
N LYS A 166 17.77 -7.25 19.28
CA LYS A 166 17.64 -8.64 18.85
C LYS A 166 16.75 -9.50 19.77
N TRP A 167 16.68 -9.17 21.06
CA TRP A 167 15.85 -9.89 22.01
C TRP A 167 14.34 -9.61 21.83
N LEU A 168 13.99 -8.48 21.23
CA LEU A 168 12.59 -8.14 20.89
C LEU A 168 12.15 -8.78 19.56
N ALA A 169 13.08 -9.10 18.67
CA ALA A 169 12.78 -9.60 17.34
C ALA A 169 11.81 -10.80 17.34
N PRO A 170 11.98 -11.86 18.15
CA PRO A 170 11.09 -13.01 18.13
C PRO A 170 9.63 -12.67 18.47
N SER A 171 9.42 -11.79 19.46
CA SER A 171 8.06 -11.36 19.85
C SER A 171 7.36 -10.57 18.74
N PHE A 172 8.10 -9.73 18.08
CA PHE A 172 7.59 -8.93 16.99
C PHE A 172 7.40 -9.72 15.70
N ASP A 173 8.26 -10.70 15.42
CA ASP A 173 8.09 -11.59 14.28
C ASP A 173 6.82 -12.45 14.42
N LEU A 174 6.46 -12.86 15.64
CA LEU A 174 5.17 -13.48 15.94
C LEU A 174 4.00 -12.54 15.63
N ILE A 175 4.07 -11.28 16.05
CA ILE A 175 3.04 -10.28 15.78
C ILE A 175 2.93 -10.02 14.27
N LYS A 176 4.07 -9.92 13.57
CA LYS A 176 4.12 -9.74 12.12
C LYS A 176 3.48 -10.92 11.38
N GLY A 177 3.82 -12.16 11.77
CA GLY A 177 3.21 -13.38 11.23
C GLY A 177 1.71 -13.46 11.51
N ALA A 178 1.30 -13.14 12.74
CA ALA A 178 -0.10 -13.08 13.12
C ALA A 178 -0.85 -12.00 12.33
N ASN A 179 -0.26 -10.82 12.12
CA ASN A 179 -0.88 -9.74 11.36
C ASN A 179 -1.16 -10.15 9.92
N ALA A 180 -0.22 -10.79 9.22
CA ALA A 180 -0.42 -11.24 7.84
C ALA A 180 -1.60 -12.21 7.77
N SER A 181 -1.67 -13.18 8.67
CA SER A 181 -2.76 -14.16 8.74
C SER A 181 -4.09 -13.52 9.11
N LEU A 182 -4.11 -12.65 10.12
CA LEU A 182 -5.31 -11.94 10.57
C LEU A 182 -5.84 -10.97 9.49
N ALA A 183 -4.97 -10.26 8.78
CA ALA A 183 -5.37 -9.34 7.74
C ALA A 183 -5.96 -10.07 6.53
N VAL A 184 -5.33 -11.17 6.09
CA VAL A 184 -5.87 -12.01 5.01
C VAL A 184 -7.21 -12.63 5.43
N PHE A 185 -7.31 -13.13 6.66
CA PHE A 185 -8.54 -13.69 7.21
C PHE A 185 -9.64 -12.63 7.31
N SER A 186 -9.34 -11.46 7.85
CA SER A 186 -10.27 -10.33 7.96
C SER A 186 -10.74 -9.83 6.58
N ALA A 187 -9.81 -9.69 5.63
CA ALA A 187 -10.15 -9.37 4.25
C ALA A 187 -11.05 -10.46 3.64
N GLY A 188 -10.77 -11.75 3.91
CA GLY A 188 -11.60 -12.86 3.47
C GLY A 188 -13.02 -12.81 4.03
N ILE A 189 -13.18 -12.49 5.33
CA ILE A 189 -14.50 -12.31 5.95
C ILE A 189 -15.22 -11.13 5.30
N THR A 190 -14.55 -10.01 5.10
CA THR A 190 -15.13 -8.85 4.43
C THR A 190 -15.54 -9.19 2.99
N LEU A 191 -14.71 -9.93 2.27
CA LEU A 191 -15.00 -10.43 0.92
C LEU A 191 -16.26 -11.35 0.92
N SER A 192 -16.36 -12.26 1.87
CA SER A 192 -17.48 -13.21 1.95
C SER A 192 -18.81 -12.54 2.32
N ALA A 193 -18.76 -11.43 3.05
CA ALA A 193 -19.92 -10.66 3.46
C ALA A 193 -20.45 -9.70 2.38
N VAL A 194 -19.66 -9.42 1.35
CA VAL A 194 -19.99 -8.47 0.29
C VAL A 194 -20.38 -9.22 -0.99
N VAL A 195 -21.53 -8.87 -1.55
CA VAL A 195 -21.92 -9.34 -2.87
C VAL A 195 -21.03 -8.66 -3.91
N ILE A 196 -20.19 -9.45 -4.58
CA ILE A 196 -19.33 -8.96 -5.65
C ILE A 196 -20.21 -8.45 -6.79
N LYS A 197 -20.24 -7.14 -6.98
CA LYS A 197 -20.93 -6.50 -8.09
C LYS A 197 -19.89 -5.80 -8.97
N ILE A 198 -19.60 -6.43 -10.10
CA ILE A 198 -18.69 -5.83 -11.08
C ILE A 198 -19.33 -4.52 -11.56
N ASN A 199 -18.65 -3.42 -11.31
CA ASN A 199 -19.03 -2.09 -11.76
C ASN A 199 -17.83 -1.41 -12.41
N TRP A 200 -18.11 -0.34 -13.17
CA TRP A 200 -17.07 0.37 -13.90
C TRP A 200 -15.99 0.96 -12.99
N GLN A 201 -16.33 1.34 -11.79
CA GLN A 201 -15.37 1.86 -10.81
C GLN A 201 -14.38 0.79 -10.35
N ALA A 202 -14.86 -0.43 -10.09
CA ALA A 202 -14.00 -1.55 -9.71
C ALA A 202 -13.05 -1.95 -10.86
N ILE A 203 -13.56 -1.98 -12.09
CA ILE A 203 -12.74 -2.26 -13.29
C ILE A 203 -11.66 -1.19 -13.45
N LEU A 204 -12.04 0.09 -13.39
CA LEU A 204 -11.09 1.20 -13.51
C LEU A 204 -10.05 1.17 -12.39
N GLY A 205 -10.45 0.91 -11.14
CA GLY A 205 -9.52 0.76 -10.02
C GLY A 205 -8.51 -0.35 -10.26
N SER A 206 -8.94 -1.49 -10.80
CA SER A 206 -8.07 -2.61 -11.17
C SER A 206 -7.11 -2.25 -12.31
N ILE A 207 -7.58 -1.54 -13.34
CA ILE A 207 -6.73 -1.07 -14.46
C ILE A 207 -5.69 -0.07 -13.95
N LEU A 208 -6.08 0.92 -13.16
CA LEU A 208 -5.16 1.89 -12.59
C LEU A 208 -4.10 1.21 -11.72
N LYS A 209 -4.49 0.18 -10.99
CA LYS A 209 -3.59 -0.58 -10.14
C LYS A 209 -2.63 -1.48 -10.90
N LEU A 210 -3.15 -2.31 -11.81
CA LEU A 210 -2.38 -3.36 -12.46
C LEU A 210 -1.66 -2.91 -13.74
N VAL A 211 -2.08 -1.78 -14.32
CA VAL A 211 -1.51 -1.27 -15.58
C VAL A 211 -0.83 0.06 -15.36
N MET A 212 -1.54 1.09 -14.89
CA MET A 212 -0.98 2.44 -14.78
C MET A 212 0.20 2.49 -13.80
N MET A 213 0.05 1.94 -12.61
CA MET A 213 1.07 2.04 -11.56
C MET A 213 2.40 1.39 -11.97
N PRO A 214 2.46 0.10 -12.39
CA PRO A 214 3.70 -0.50 -12.83
C PRO A 214 4.26 0.15 -14.12
N ALA A 215 3.39 0.64 -15.04
CA ALA A 215 3.83 1.37 -16.21
C ALA A 215 4.54 2.68 -15.85
N MET A 216 4.01 3.44 -14.90
CA MET A 216 4.63 4.68 -14.43
C MET A 216 5.98 4.41 -13.73
N ILE A 217 6.08 3.35 -12.96
CA ILE A 217 7.35 2.91 -12.36
C ILE A 217 8.36 2.53 -13.45
N LEU A 218 7.94 1.74 -14.44
CA LEU A 218 8.79 1.34 -15.56
C LEU A 218 9.33 2.55 -16.31
N VAL A 219 8.45 3.47 -16.72
CA VAL A 219 8.83 4.68 -17.44
C VAL A 219 9.79 5.54 -16.62
N ALA A 220 9.49 5.77 -15.34
CA ALA A 220 10.38 6.54 -14.47
C ALA A 220 11.74 5.85 -14.30
N GLY A 221 11.75 4.54 -14.06
CA GLY A 221 13.00 3.77 -13.92
C GLY A 221 13.88 3.80 -15.17
N LEU A 222 13.29 3.74 -16.36
CA LEU A 222 14.01 3.88 -17.63
C LEU A 222 14.58 5.30 -17.82
N ILE A 223 13.78 6.34 -17.55
CA ILE A 223 14.23 7.75 -17.66
C ILE A 223 15.41 8.03 -16.73
N PHE A 224 15.34 7.57 -15.49
CA PHE A 224 16.39 7.78 -14.49
C PHE A 224 17.51 6.73 -14.55
N LYS A 225 17.50 5.83 -15.54
CA LYS A 225 18.49 4.77 -15.73
C LYS A 225 18.72 3.97 -14.44
N MET A 226 17.64 3.43 -13.90
CA MET A 226 17.68 2.52 -12.75
C MET A 226 18.32 1.19 -13.17
N GLU A 227 19.01 0.53 -12.25
CA GLU A 227 19.54 -0.78 -12.50
C GLU A 227 18.44 -1.77 -12.90
N PRO A 228 18.63 -2.60 -13.95
CA PRO A 228 17.59 -3.47 -14.51
C PRO A 228 16.94 -4.41 -13.49
N GLU A 229 17.72 -5.00 -12.57
CA GLU A 229 17.18 -5.90 -11.55
C GLU A 229 16.30 -5.17 -10.55
N ASN A 230 16.75 -4.02 -10.04
CA ASN A 230 15.98 -3.18 -9.12
C ASN A 230 14.71 -2.66 -9.78
N LEU A 231 14.78 -2.30 -11.07
CA LEU A 231 13.61 -1.86 -11.82
C LEU A 231 12.58 -2.99 -11.98
N LYS A 232 13.01 -4.22 -12.31
CA LYS A 232 12.13 -5.38 -12.41
C LYS A 232 11.43 -5.67 -11.09
N MET A 233 12.18 -5.67 -9.97
CA MET A 233 11.61 -5.89 -8.64
C MET A 233 10.59 -4.80 -8.29
N LEU A 234 10.89 -3.53 -8.57
CA LEU A 234 10.02 -2.42 -8.26
C LEU A 234 8.74 -2.41 -9.12
N VAL A 235 8.84 -2.77 -10.42
CA VAL A 235 7.68 -2.91 -11.31
C VAL A 235 6.76 -4.03 -10.82
N VAL A 236 7.31 -5.18 -10.43
CA VAL A 236 6.51 -6.30 -9.88
C VAL A 236 5.89 -5.90 -8.54
N ALA A 237 6.64 -5.22 -7.67
CA ALA A 237 6.12 -4.70 -6.40
C ALA A 237 4.96 -3.70 -6.62
N ALA A 238 5.07 -2.83 -7.61
CA ALA A 238 4.02 -1.91 -8.00
C ALA A 238 2.80 -2.63 -8.62
N ALA A 239 3.01 -3.74 -9.32
CA ALA A 239 1.95 -4.55 -9.91
C ALA A 239 1.22 -5.44 -8.90
N LEU A 240 1.72 -5.61 -7.66
CA LEU A 240 1.02 -6.37 -6.61
C LEU A 240 -0.45 -5.92 -6.48
N PRO A 241 -1.38 -6.81 -6.10
CA PRO A 241 -2.77 -6.45 -5.90
C PRO A 241 -2.97 -5.24 -4.97
N PRO A 242 -4.16 -4.64 -4.94
CA PRO A 242 -4.50 -3.54 -4.03
C PRO A 242 -4.20 -3.83 -2.56
N ALA A 243 -3.95 -2.77 -1.79
CA ALA A 243 -3.63 -2.90 -0.38
C ALA A 243 -4.81 -3.43 0.47
N PHE A 244 -4.61 -4.55 1.16
CA PHE A 244 -5.59 -5.09 2.11
C PHE A 244 -5.91 -4.11 3.24
N SER A 245 -4.92 -3.32 3.70
CA SER A 245 -5.14 -2.27 4.69
C SER A 245 -6.19 -1.26 4.25
N GLY A 246 -6.25 -0.95 2.94
CA GLY A 246 -7.28 -0.07 2.38
C GLY A 246 -8.69 -0.64 2.53
N ILE A 247 -8.87 -1.95 2.38
CA ILE A 247 -10.19 -2.61 2.58
C ILE A 247 -10.56 -2.62 4.07
N ILE A 248 -9.61 -2.86 4.96
CA ILE A 248 -9.84 -2.84 6.41
C ILE A 248 -10.28 -1.44 6.85
N ILE A 249 -9.62 -0.40 6.35
CA ILE A 249 -9.99 1.00 6.59
C ILE A 249 -11.38 1.28 5.98
N ALA A 250 -11.67 0.82 4.77
CA ALA A 250 -12.96 0.96 4.12
C ALA A 250 -14.11 0.39 4.98
N ASP A 251 -13.92 -0.80 5.55
CA ASP A 251 -14.91 -1.46 6.40
C ASP A 251 -15.08 -0.75 7.75
N GLU A 252 -13.99 -0.31 8.38
CA GLU A 252 -14.04 0.42 9.64
C GLU A 252 -14.81 1.74 9.50
N TYR A 253 -14.60 2.46 8.39
CA TYR A 253 -15.28 3.72 8.11
C TYR A 253 -16.62 3.57 7.36
N ASP A 254 -17.04 2.34 7.08
CA ASP A 254 -18.25 2.01 6.31
C ASP A 254 -18.33 2.78 4.98
N THR A 255 -17.18 2.90 4.29
CA THR A 255 -17.02 3.77 3.12
C THR A 255 -16.45 2.97 1.96
N TYR A 256 -17.14 2.96 0.81
CA TYR A 256 -16.68 2.36 -0.45
C TYR A 256 -16.38 0.85 -0.40
N VAL A 257 -16.87 0.13 0.61
CA VAL A 257 -16.53 -1.28 0.90
C VAL A 257 -16.81 -2.18 -0.30
N ALA A 258 -18.04 -2.16 -0.84
CA ALA A 258 -18.46 -3.08 -1.90
C ALA A 258 -17.64 -2.92 -3.19
N THR A 259 -17.41 -1.69 -3.63
CA THR A 259 -16.63 -1.42 -4.85
C THR A 259 -15.15 -1.70 -4.64
N GLY A 260 -14.62 -1.32 -3.48
CA GLY A 260 -13.23 -1.59 -3.11
C GLY A 260 -12.92 -3.08 -3.05
N THR A 261 -13.80 -3.85 -2.40
CA THR A 261 -13.70 -5.32 -2.30
C THR A 261 -13.77 -5.98 -3.68
N THR A 262 -14.68 -5.50 -4.56
CA THR A 262 -14.78 -6.00 -5.93
C THR A 262 -13.50 -5.69 -6.73
N SER A 263 -12.94 -4.49 -6.60
CA SER A 263 -11.68 -4.10 -7.25
C SER A 263 -10.52 -4.97 -6.75
N LEU A 264 -10.43 -5.23 -5.45
CA LEU A 264 -9.42 -6.12 -4.88
C LEU A 264 -9.52 -7.52 -5.47
N THR A 265 -10.71 -8.13 -5.43
CA THR A 265 -10.94 -9.49 -5.94
C THR A 265 -10.56 -9.61 -7.42
N LEU A 266 -11.03 -8.67 -8.23
CA LEU A 266 -10.72 -8.63 -9.65
C LEU A 266 -9.21 -8.48 -9.89
N SER A 267 -8.55 -7.61 -9.14
CA SER A 267 -7.11 -7.38 -9.25
C SER A 267 -6.28 -8.60 -8.82
N VAL A 268 -6.69 -9.32 -7.79
CA VAL A 268 -6.00 -10.56 -7.36
C VAL A 268 -6.06 -11.62 -8.44
N ILE A 269 -7.23 -11.82 -9.06
CA ILE A 269 -7.40 -12.80 -10.16
C ILE A 269 -6.56 -12.37 -11.38
N LEU A 270 -6.64 -11.11 -11.77
CA LEU A 270 -5.93 -10.59 -12.93
C LEU A 270 -4.41 -10.54 -12.71
N PHE A 271 -3.94 -10.38 -11.49
CA PHE A 271 -2.51 -10.34 -11.15
C PHE A 271 -1.78 -11.60 -11.60
N MET A 272 -2.42 -12.77 -11.59
CA MET A 272 -1.81 -14.01 -12.08
C MET A 272 -1.33 -13.92 -13.53
N GLY A 273 -2.05 -13.17 -14.38
CA GLY A 273 -1.64 -12.92 -15.76
C GLY A 273 -0.75 -11.69 -15.92
N PHE A 274 -1.01 -10.63 -15.15
CA PHE A 274 -0.26 -9.37 -15.24
C PHE A 274 1.16 -9.48 -14.67
N CYS A 275 1.41 -10.31 -13.66
CA CYS A 275 2.74 -10.48 -13.08
C CYS A 275 3.77 -10.98 -14.12
N PRO A 276 3.57 -12.13 -14.80
CA PRO A 276 4.49 -12.58 -15.83
C PRO A 276 4.56 -11.62 -17.03
N LEU A 277 3.45 -10.96 -17.37
CA LEU A 277 3.43 -9.96 -18.43
C LEU A 277 4.35 -8.78 -18.12
N TRP A 278 4.29 -8.23 -16.90
CA TRP A 278 5.16 -7.14 -16.48
C TRP A 278 6.63 -7.53 -16.39
N LEU A 279 6.92 -8.77 -15.98
CA LEU A 279 8.29 -9.29 -16.01
C LEU A 279 8.84 -9.30 -17.43
N TRP A 280 8.05 -9.81 -18.38
CA TRP A 280 8.44 -9.87 -19.79
C TRP A 280 8.59 -8.46 -20.40
N ILE A 281 7.62 -7.55 -20.20
CA ILE A 281 7.68 -6.16 -20.69
C ILE A 281 8.92 -5.45 -20.12
N THR A 282 9.17 -5.55 -18.83
CA THR A 282 10.30 -4.88 -18.19
C THR A 282 11.62 -5.41 -18.70
N ASP A 283 11.75 -6.74 -18.89
CA ASP A 283 12.95 -7.35 -19.44
C ASP A 283 13.22 -6.87 -20.90
N ALA A 284 12.19 -6.83 -21.72
CA ALA A 284 12.28 -6.34 -23.09
C ALA A 284 12.68 -4.84 -23.12
N CYS A 285 12.07 -4.02 -22.29
CA CYS A 285 12.40 -2.60 -22.21
C CYS A 285 13.81 -2.36 -21.66
N CYS A 286 14.25 -3.08 -20.62
CA CYS A 286 15.61 -2.96 -20.11
C CYS A 286 16.66 -3.31 -21.18
N LYS A 287 16.45 -4.38 -21.94
CA LYS A 287 17.37 -4.76 -23.05
C LYS A 287 17.41 -3.73 -24.18
N ALA A 288 16.34 -2.97 -24.37
CA ALA A 288 16.25 -1.99 -25.47
C ALA A 288 16.79 -0.61 -25.08
N PHE A 289 16.69 -0.21 -23.80
CA PHE A 289 16.91 1.17 -23.39
C PHE A 289 17.99 1.35 -22.29
N LEU A 290 18.40 0.29 -21.59
CA LEU A 290 19.46 0.28 -20.58
C LEU A 290 20.65 -0.56 -21.02
#